data_60606622d184f862e63a7f06a6aee406
#
_entry.id   60606622d184f862e63a7f06a6aee406
#
_cell.length_a   1.000
_cell.length_b   1.000
_cell.length_c   1.000
_cell.angle_alpha   90.00
_cell.angle_beta   90.00
_cell.angle_gamma   90.00
#
_symmetry.space_group_name_H-M   'P 1'
#
loop_
_entity.id
_entity.type
_entity.pdbx_description
1 polymer ?
#
loop_
_entity_poly.entity_id
_entity_poly.type
_entity_poly.pdbx_seq_one_letter_code
_entity_poly.pdbx_strand_id
1 'polypeptide(L)' 'MDQLLQELFYDEIDQGRLVFEDFPEYNDLMNQSMSLFPDGDLPVSISKLLDTVNCISFAHGLRVRQRLERWINL' A
#
# COMPACT_ATOMS: atom_id res chain seq x y z
N MET A 1 -13.29 -4.98 -4.61
CA MET A 1 -12.28 -5.65 -3.77
C MET A 1 -12.92 -6.06 -2.45
N ASP A 2 -12.44 -7.12 -1.83
CA ASP A 2 -12.96 -7.62 -0.55
C ASP A 2 -12.80 -6.57 0.55
N GLN A 3 -13.91 -6.20 1.19
CA GLN A 3 -13.92 -5.19 2.24
C GLN A 3 -13.08 -5.60 3.46
N LEU A 4 -13.09 -6.87 3.81
CA LEU A 4 -12.29 -7.39 4.93
C LEU A 4 -10.80 -7.18 4.69
N LEU A 5 -10.32 -7.44 3.47
CA LEU A 5 -8.92 -7.24 3.11
C LEU A 5 -8.54 -5.76 3.14
N GLN A 6 -9.43 -4.85 2.74
CA GLN A 6 -9.22 -3.41 2.89
C GLN A 6 -9.10 -3.01 4.36
N GLU A 7 -9.98 -3.52 5.21
CA GLU A 7 -9.95 -3.22 6.64
C GLU A 7 -8.66 -3.71 7.29
N LEU A 8 -8.20 -4.90 6.93
CA LEU A 8 -6.93 -5.44 7.41
C LEU A 8 -5.74 -4.56 6.98
N PHE A 9 -5.74 -4.12 5.73
CA PHE A 9 -4.69 -3.25 5.21
C PHE A 9 -4.64 -1.91 5.97
N TYR A 10 -5.79 -1.26 6.13
CA TYR A 10 -5.86 0.01 6.85
C TYR A 10 -5.52 -0.16 8.33
N ASP A 11 -5.86 -1.29 8.93
CA ASP A 11 -5.49 -1.57 10.32
C ASP A 11 -3.96 -1.66 10.49
N GLU A 12 -3.25 -2.24 9.52
CA GLU A 12 -1.79 -2.27 9.53
C GLU A 12 -1.19 -0.86 9.56
N ILE A 13 -1.79 0.07 8.81
CA ILE A 13 -1.36 1.47 8.80
C ILE A 13 -1.71 2.15 10.12
N ASP A 14 -2.94 1.98 10.59
CA ASP A 14 -3.45 2.65 11.81
C ASP A 14 -2.69 2.20 13.05
N GLN A 15 -2.29 0.94 13.12
CA GLN A 15 -1.51 0.39 14.24
C GLN A 15 0.00 0.65 14.11
N GLY A 16 0.42 1.34 13.05
CA GLY A 16 1.83 1.68 12.85
C GLY A 16 2.72 0.50 12.48
N ARG A 17 2.14 -0.62 12.04
CA ARG A 17 2.93 -1.77 11.57
C ARG A 17 3.43 -1.60 10.15
N LEU A 18 2.70 -0.81 9.34
CA LEU A 18 3.12 -0.44 7.99
C LEU A 18 3.22 1.08 7.94
N VAL A 19 4.45 1.58 7.81
CA VAL A 19 4.72 3.02 7.72
C VAL A 19 5.53 3.25 6.45
N PHE A 20 4.88 3.82 5.43
CA PHE A 20 5.52 4.07 4.13
C PHE A 20 6.70 5.03 4.26
N GLU A 21 6.61 5.99 5.17
CA GLU A 21 7.63 7.01 5.40
C GLU A 21 8.93 6.46 5.98
N ASP A 22 8.94 5.21 6.45
CA ASP A 22 10.14 4.52 6.87
C ASP A 22 11.02 4.10 5.68
N PHE A 23 10.49 4.20 4.46
CA PHE A 23 11.20 3.83 3.24
C PHE A 23 11.67 5.10 2.51
N PRO A 24 13.00 5.39 2.48
CA PRO A 24 13.51 6.61 1.84
C PRO A 24 13.10 6.75 0.37
N GLU A 25 13.08 5.65 -0.36
CA GLU A 25 12.67 5.66 -1.76
C GLU A 25 11.23 6.15 -1.94
N TYR A 26 10.32 5.73 -1.05
CA TYR A 26 8.94 6.21 -1.06
C TYR A 26 8.90 7.72 -0.86
N ASN A 27 9.63 8.23 0.13
CA ASN A 27 9.63 9.66 0.46
C ASN A 27 10.17 10.49 -0.70
N ASP A 28 11.26 10.05 -1.33
CA ASP A 28 11.87 10.76 -2.46
C ASP A 28 10.91 10.82 -3.66
N LEU A 29 10.31 9.69 -4.03
CA LEU A 29 9.38 9.61 -5.14
C LEU A 29 8.08 10.39 -4.87
N MET A 30 7.60 10.35 -3.65
CA MET A 30 6.40 11.10 -3.26
C MET A 30 6.67 12.61 -3.36
N ASN A 31 7.82 13.09 -2.87
CA ASN A 31 8.20 14.49 -2.95
C ASN A 31 8.35 14.95 -4.40
N GLN A 32 8.99 14.14 -5.24
CA GLN A 32 9.11 14.43 -6.67
C GLN A 32 7.74 14.52 -7.35
N SER A 33 6.85 13.57 -7.03
CA SER A 33 5.51 13.53 -7.61
C SER A 33 4.67 14.74 -7.21
N MET A 34 4.69 15.10 -5.92
CA MET A 34 3.94 16.27 -5.43
C MET A 34 4.44 17.56 -6.03
N SER A 35 5.75 17.68 -6.27
CA SER A 35 6.34 18.90 -6.87
C SER A 35 5.90 19.14 -8.32
N LEU A 36 5.33 18.15 -9.00
CA LEU A 36 4.81 18.31 -10.36
C LEU A 36 3.48 19.06 -10.42
N PHE A 37 2.82 19.26 -9.28
CA PHE A 37 1.52 19.90 -9.21
C PHE A 37 1.61 21.28 -8.56
N PRO A 38 0.82 22.27 -9.03
CA PRO A 38 0.91 23.66 -8.54
C PRO A 38 0.69 23.81 -7.04
N ASP A 39 -0.17 22.96 -6.45
CA ASP A 39 -0.51 23.01 -5.03
C ASP A 39 0.49 22.27 -4.15
N GLY A 40 1.44 21.54 -4.75
CA GLY A 40 2.34 20.68 -4.01
C GLY A 40 1.69 19.40 -3.47
N ASP A 41 0.46 19.10 -3.91
CA ASP A 41 -0.31 17.91 -3.51
C ASP A 41 -0.70 17.09 -4.73
N LEU A 42 -0.85 15.78 -4.53
CA LEU A 42 -1.34 14.89 -5.58
C LEU A 42 -2.84 15.09 -5.79
N PRO A 43 -3.31 15.05 -7.06
CA PRO A 43 -4.75 15.00 -7.33
C PRO A 43 -5.43 13.84 -6.62
N VAL A 44 -6.69 14.04 -6.21
CA VAL A 44 -7.47 13.03 -5.47
C VAL A 44 -7.55 11.71 -6.22
N SER A 45 -7.70 11.76 -7.56
CA SER A 45 -7.76 10.55 -8.38
C SER A 45 -6.47 9.74 -8.30
N ILE A 46 -5.31 10.39 -8.25
CA ILE A 46 -4.01 9.72 -8.12
C ILE A 46 -3.86 9.13 -6.73
N SER A 47 -4.24 9.87 -5.69
CA SER A 47 -4.21 9.34 -4.31
C SER A 47 -5.09 8.11 -4.17
N LYS A 48 -6.29 8.12 -4.75
CA LYS A 48 -7.19 6.97 -4.75
C LYS A 48 -6.61 5.79 -5.51
N LEU A 49 -5.95 6.05 -6.64
CA LEU A 49 -5.28 5.00 -7.41
C LEU A 49 -4.19 4.32 -6.57
N LEU A 50 -3.37 5.10 -5.89
CA LEU A 50 -2.29 4.56 -5.03
C LEU A 50 -2.87 3.71 -3.91
N ASP A 51 -3.91 4.18 -3.22
CA ASP A 51 -4.57 3.42 -2.17
C ASP A 51 -5.12 2.11 -2.70
N THR A 52 -5.78 2.14 -3.85
CA THR A 52 -6.35 0.95 -4.48
C THR A 52 -5.27 -0.06 -4.85
N VAL A 53 -4.19 0.39 -5.48
CA VAL A 53 -3.06 -0.47 -5.85
C VAL A 53 -2.43 -1.08 -4.60
N ASN A 54 -2.26 -0.31 -3.54
CA ASN A 54 -1.70 -0.80 -2.30
C ASN A 54 -2.58 -1.89 -1.68
N CYS A 55 -3.90 -1.70 -1.66
CA CYS A 55 -4.83 -2.69 -1.16
C CYS A 55 -4.82 -3.98 -1.98
N ILE A 56 -4.78 -3.86 -3.31
CA ILE A 56 -4.69 -5.01 -4.21
C ILE A 56 -3.40 -5.78 -3.96
N SER A 57 -2.29 -5.08 -3.85
CA SER A 57 -0.96 -5.68 -3.62
C SER A 57 -0.91 -6.40 -2.27
N PHE A 58 -1.47 -5.80 -1.22
CA PHE A 58 -1.58 -6.40 0.09
C PHE A 58 -2.37 -7.71 0.05
N ALA A 59 -3.54 -7.68 -0.59
CA ALA A 59 -4.39 -8.87 -0.72
C ALA A 59 -3.68 -9.98 -1.49
N HIS A 60 -2.99 -9.64 -2.57
CA HIS A 60 -2.22 -10.60 -3.35
C HIS A 60 -1.06 -11.18 -2.55
N GLY A 61 -0.37 -10.35 -1.76
CA GLY A 61 0.71 -10.79 -0.88
C GLY A 61 0.26 -11.83 0.13
N LEU A 62 -0.93 -11.68 0.71
CA LEU A 62 -1.51 -12.67 1.62
C LEU A 62 -1.75 -14.01 0.91
N ARG A 63 -2.23 -13.99 -0.32
CA ARG A 63 -2.45 -15.20 -1.12
C ARG A 63 -1.14 -15.91 -1.44
N VAL A 64 -0.11 -15.16 -1.78
CA VAL A 64 1.23 -15.71 -2.04
C VAL A 64 1.77 -16.38 -0.79
N ARG A 65 1.63 -15.74 0.38
CA ARG A 65 2.06 -16.29 1.65
C ARG A 65 1.37 -17.62 1.95
N GLN A 66 0.05 -17.70 1.73
CA GLN A 66 -0.70 -18.94 1.93
C GLN A 66 -0.19 -20.06 1.04
N ARG A 67 0.13 -19.77 -0.21
CA ARG A 67 0.71 -20.76 -1.13
C ARG A 67 2.07 -21.24 -0.66
N LEU A 68 2.93 -20.34 -0.18
CA LEU A 68 4.24 -20.68 0.35
C LEU A 68 4.13 -21.57 1.58
N GLU A 69 3.22 -21.26 2.51
CA GLU A 69 2.99 -22.06 3.70
C GLU A 69 2.54 -23.48 3.35
N ARG A 70 1.63 -23.64 2.39
CA ARG A 70 1.21 -24.96 1.91
C ARG A 70 2.37 -25.72 1.29
N TRP A 71 3.22 -25.05 0.56
CA TRP A 71 4.37 -25.67 -0.11
C TRP A 71 5.44 -26.13 0.88
N ILE A 72 5.68 -25.32 1.91
CA ILE A 72 6.67 -25.64 2.96
C ILE A 72 6.18 -26.76 3.87
N ASN A 73 4.88 -26.85 4.13
CA ASN A 73 4.27 -27.82 5.03
C ASN A 73 3.90 -29.15 4.38
N LEU A 74 4.23 -29.32 3.11
CA LEU A 74 4.11 -30.60 2.42
C LEU A 74 5.33 -31.51 2.77
#